data_c75676ad596a7cd7b28683db94a38d6b
#
_entry.id   c75676ad596a7cd7b28683db94a38d6b
#
_cell.length_a   1.000
_cell.length_b   1.000
_cell.length_c   1.000
_cell.angle_alpha   90.00
_cell.angle_beta   90.00
_cell.angle_gamma   90.00
#
_symmetry.space_group_name_H-M   'P 1'
#
loop_
_entity.id
_entity.type
_entity.pdbx_description
1 polymer ?
#
loop_
_entity_poly.entity_id
_entity_poly.type
_entity_poly.pdbx_seq_one_letter_code
_entity_poly.pdbx_strand_id
1 'polypeptide(L)'
;MSRYDFYLDGLLLPVAPREVKMSIANQNSTYVLIDQGEINLLKRAGLTEIEFECLLPQVKYPFAVYVGGFKPAAYYLQKLEQLKVSRKPFQFIVSRVMPSGQVLFSNNIKVSLEDYTMSESADNGFDVNVKIRLKQYRDYGTQKVQLTQNEIGDTLMGVSSSRSANNTPEPSEQRRAAWQQ
;
A
#
# COMPACT_ATOMS: atom_id res chain seq x y z
N MET A 1 -10.04 -23.46 8.06
CA MET A 1 -10.84 -22.29 7.60
C MET A 1 -9.91 -21.38 6.81
N SER A 2 -10.34 -20.94 5.61
CA SER A 2 -9.59 -19.90 4.88
C SER A 2 -9.64 -18.60 5.67
N ARG A 3 -8.53 -17.90 5.76
CA ARG A 3 -8.42 -16.67 6.54
C ARG A 3 -7.71 -15.61 5.73
N TYR A 4 -8.33 -14.43 5.67
CA TYR A 4 -7.73 -13.22 5.15
C TYR A 4 -7.54 -12.25 6.30
N ASP A 5 -6.28 -11.93 6.59
CA ASP A 5 -5.92 -10.99 7.64
C ASP A 5 -5.40 -9.70 7.03
N PHE A 6 -5.95 -8.58 7.47
CA PHE A 6 -5.58 -7.24 7.03
C PHE A 6 -4.98 -6.46 8.19
N TYR A 7 -3.74 -5.99 8.01
CA TYR A 7 -3.04 -5.22 9.02
C TYR A 7 -2.75 -3.81 8.51
N LEU A 8 -3.07 -2.82 9.32
CA LEU A 8 -2.73 -1.41 9.15
C LEU A 8 -1.78 -1.02 10.28
N ASP A 9 -0.50 -0.83 9.96
CA ASP A 9 0.53 -0.52 10.98
C ASP A 9 0.53 -1.52 12.17
N GLY A 10 0.42 -2.81 11.87
CA GLY A 10 0.32 -3.86 12.89
C GLY A 10 -1.07 -4.02 13.54
N LEU A 11 -2.02 -3.14 13.27
CA LEU A 11 -3.39 -3.26 13.72
C LEU A 11 -4.16 -4.23 12.82
N LEU A 12 -4.60 -5.37 13.37
CA LEU A 12 -5.47 -6.29 12.65
C LEU A 12 -6.89 -5.72 12.56
N LEU A 13 -7.45 -5.70 11.35
CA LEU A 13 -8.86 -5.37 11.16
C LEU A 13 -9.74 -6.51 11.68
N PRO A 14 -10.81 -6.20 12.44
CA PRO A 14 -11.64 -7.23 13.11
C PRO A 14 -12.46 -8.04 12.11
N VAL A 15 -12.89 -7.43 11.02
CA VAL A 15 -13.61 -8.06 9.93
C VAL A 15 -12.85 -7.83 8.64
N ALA A 16 -12.59 -8.92 7.91
CA ALA A 16 -11.94 -8.83 6.61
C ALA A 16 -12.82 -8.04 5.62
N PRO A 17 -12.25 -7.08 4.87
CA PRO A 17 -12.94 -6.42 3.78
C PRO A 17 -13.52 -7.43 2.77
N ARG A 18 -14.70 -7.13 2.24
CA ARG A 18 -15.31 -7.94 1.17
C ARG A 18 -14.51 -7.90 -0.12
N GLU A 19 -13.96 -6.72 -0.41
CA GLU A 19 -13.22 -6.44 -1.62
C GLU A 19 -12.04 -5.52 -1.28
N VAL A 20 -10.90 -5.79 -1.90
CA VAL A 20 -9.75 -4.89 -1.90
C VAL A 20 -9.37 -4.59 -3.34
N LYS A 21 -9.53 -3.35 -3.74
CA LYS A 21 -9.17 -2.88 -5.07
C LYS A 21 -7.77 -2.28 -5.04
N MET A 22 -6.87 -2.85 -5.84
CA MET A 22 -5.53 -2.32 -6.05
C MET A 22 -5.40 -1.81 -7.47
N SER A 23 -5.08 -0.55 -7.66
CA SER A 23 -4.92 0.11 -8.95
C SER A 23 -3.49 0.57 -9.14
N ILE A 24 -2.90 0.21 -10.27
CA ILE A 24 -1.55 0.61 -10.65
C ILE A 24 -1.64 1.18 -12.07
N ALA A 25 -1.49 2.48 -12.20
CA ALA A 25 -1.52 3.17 -13.48
C ALA A 25 -0.12 3.61 -13.89
N ASN A 26 0.20 3.53 -15.17
CA ASN A 26 1.40 4.15 -15.70
C ASN A 26 1.16 5.66 -15.88
N GLN A 27 2.23 6.46 -15.75
CA GLN A 27 2.17 7.90 -16.00
C GLN A 27 2.52 8.22 -17.46
N ASN A 28 1.93 7.48 -18.39
CA ASN A 28 2.15 7.67 -19.82
C ASN A 28 1.67 9.04 -20.29
N SER A 29 2.24 9.53 -21.38
CA SER A 29 1.80 10.76 -22.03
C SER A 29 1.58 10.49 -23.50
N THR A 30 0.46 10.95 -24.00
CA THR A 30 0.10 10.83 -25.42
C THR A 30 0.37 12.15 -26.14
N TYR A 31 0.99 12.07 -27.32
CA TYR A 31 1.28 13.22 -28.16
C TYR A 31 0.78 12.94 -29.57
N VAL A 32 0.19 13.97 -30.21
CA VAL A 32 -0.19 13.95 -31.62
C VAL A 32 0.96 14.51 -32.43
N LEU A 33 1.50 13.70 -33.33
CA LEU A 33 2.54 14.14 -34.26
C LEU A 33 1.91 14.56 -35.60
N ILE A 34 2.48 15.60 -36.22
CA ILE A 34 2.09 16.03 -37.55
C ILE A 34 2.48 14.89 -38.52
N ASP A 35 1.52 14.43 -39.33
CA ASP A 35 1.66 13.41 -40.37
C ASP A 35 1.92 11.95 -39.87
N GLN A 36 2.09 11.71 -38.56
CA GLN A 36 2.35 10.36 -38.02
C GLN A 36 1.28 9.87 -37.05
N GLY A 37 0.26 10.70 -36.78
CA GLY A 37 -0.82 10.34 -35.87
C GLY A 37 -0.43 10.43 -34.38
N GLU A 38 -1.05 9.60 -33.56
CA GLU A 38 -0.92 9.64 -32.11
C GLU A 38 0.14 8.65 -31.62
N ILE A 39 1.07 9.11 -30.80
CA ILE A 39 2.07 8.28 -30.14
C ILE A 39 1.85 8.26 -28.63
N ASN A 40 2.06 7.12 -28.01
CA ASN A 40 2.01 6.95 -26.56
C ASN A 40 3.43 6.79 -25.99
N LEU A 41 3.91 7.81 -25.29
CA LEU A 41 5.19 7.79 -24.60
C LEU A 41 5.04 7.00 -23.29
N LEU A 42 5.63 5.81 -23.23
CA LEU A 42 5.57 4.95 -22.07
C LEU A 42 6.49 5.47 -20.96
N LYS A 43 5.90 5.74 -19.80
CA LYS A 43 6.60 6.17 -18.59
C LYS A 43 6.53 5.11 -17.51
N ARG A 44 7.28 5.32 -16.43
CA ARG A 44 7.27 4.41 -15.27
C ARG A 44 5.88 4.32 -14.64
N ALA A 45 5.59 3.16 -14.03
CA ALA A 45 4.39 2.98 -13.25
C ALA A 45 4.30 4.01 -12.11
N GLY A 46 3.12 4.56 -11.94
CA GLY A 46 2.77 5.42 -10.81
C GLY A 46 2.76 4.66 -9.49
N LEU A 47 2.28 5.32 -8.45
CA LEU A 47 2.09 4.72 -7.14
C LEU A 47 0.84 3.82 -7.16
N THR A 48 0.91 2.72 -6.44
CA THR A 48 -0.26 1.85 -6.24
C THR A 48 -1.26 2.53 -5.34
N GLU A 49 -2.51 2.58 -5.77
CA GLU A 49 -3.65 3.03 -4.97
C GLU A 49 -4.41 1.79 -4.49
N ILE A 50 -4.80 1.80 -3.22
CA ILE A 50 -5.50 0.70 -2.56
C ILE A 50 -6.76 1.27 -1.94
N GLU A 51 -7.90 0.67 -2.27
CA GLU A 51 -9.21 1.07 -1.76
C GLU A 51 -9.95 -0.16 -1.25
N PHE A 52 -10.52 -0.05 -0.06
CA PHE A 52 -11.36 -1.09 0.52
C PHE A 52 -12.32 -0.51 1.56
N GLU A 53 -13.36 -1.28 1.85
CA GLU A 53 -14.35 -0.97 2.88
C GLU A 53 -14.31 -2.06 3.95
N CYS A 54 -14.26 -1.67 5.21
CA CYS A 54 -14.28 -2.57 6.34
C CYS A 54 -15.38 -2.24 7.34
N LEU A 55 -15.92 -3.27 7.97
CA LEU A 55 -16.89 -3.16 9.04
C LEU A 55 -16.16 -3.11 10.38
N LEU A 56 -16.44 -2.09 11.18
CA LEU A 56 -15.94 -1.96 12.55
C LEU A 56 -17.07 -2.28 13.52
N PRO A 57 -17.02 -3.40 14.24
CA PRO A 57 -18.10 -3.86 15.08
C PRO A 57 -18.17 -3.09 16.39
N GLN A 58 -19.40 -2.76 16.82
CA GLN A 58 -19.68 -2.19 18.15
C GLN A 58 -19.97 -3.28 19.19
N VAL A 59 -20.29 -4.48 18.73
CA VAL A 59 -20.55 -5.65 19.58
C VAL A 59 -19.63 -6.79 19.18
N LYS A 60 -19.42 -7.74 20.09
CA LYS A 60 -18.57 -8.90 19.80
C LYS A 60 -19.30 -9.90 18.91
N TYR A 61 -18.76 -10.12 17.73
CA TYR A 61 -19.26 -11.13 16.79
C TYR A 61 -18.37 -12.39 16.76
N PRO A 62 -18.95 -13.57 16.59
CA PRO A 62 -18.19 -14.83 16.53
C PRO A 62 -17.36 -14.99 15.25
N PHE A 63 -17.72 -14.28 14.17
CA PHE A 63 -17.00 -14.31 12.89
C PHE A 63 -15.85 -13.30 12.82
N ALA A 64 -15.79 -12.34 13.74
CA ALA A 64 -14.74 -11.33 13.78
C ALA A 64 -13.51 -11.82 14.55
N VAL A 65 -12.34 -11.38 14.13
CA VAL A 65 -11.06 -11.78 14.72
C VAL A 65 -10.55 -10.65 15.62
N TYR A 66 -10.32 -10.99 16.88
CA TYR A 66 -9.82 -10.02 17.86
C TYR A 66 -8.48 -10.47 18.42
N VAL A 67 -7.46 -9.62 18.31
CA VAL A 67 -6.18 -9.82 18.97
C VAL A 67 -6.19 -9.06 20.30
N GLY A 68 -5.97 -9.78 21.40
CA GLY A 68 -6.00 -9.17 22.73
C GLY A 68 -7.41 -8.82 23.25
N GLY A 69 -8.46 -9.46 22.70
CA GLY A 69 -9.85 -9.26 23.11
C GLY A 69 -10.61 -8.26 22.24
N PHE A 70 -11.93 -8.18 22.53
CA PHE A 70 -12.84 -7.28 21.79
C PHE A 70 -12.43 -5.81 21.96
N LYS A 71 -12.48 -5.07 20.85
CA LYS A 71 -12.30 -3.63 20.80
C LYS A 71 -13.49 -3.01 20.06
N PRO A 72 -14.13 -1.95 20.59
CA PRO A 72 -15.22 -1.26 19.91
C PRO A 72 -14.73 -0.46 18.70
N ALA A 73 -15.64 -0.08 17.81
CA ALA A 73 -15.33 0.71 16.61
C ALA A 73 -14.53 1.99 16.92
N ALA A 74 -14.82 2.66 18.03
CA ALA A 74 -14.11 3.87 18.46
C ALA A 74 -12.58 3.65 18.58
N TYR A 75 -12.14 2.49 19.01
CA TYR A 75 -10.70 2.17 19.10
C TYR A 75 -10.03 2.17 17.73
N TYR A 76 -10.67 1.58 16.73
CA TYR A 76 -10.14 1.52 15.35
C TYR A 76 -10.16 2.89 14.70
N LEU A 77 -11.24 3.67 14.91
CA LEU A 77 -11.35 5.04 14.40
C LEU A 77 -10.26 5.95 14.97
N GLN A 78 -10.00 5.86 16.28
CA GLN A 78 -8.91 6.61 16.91
C GLN A 78 -7.54 6.24 16.32
N LYS A 79 -7.31 4.96 15.99
CA LYS A 79 -6.08 4.51 15.33
C LYS A 79 -5.96 5.05 13.92
N LEU A 80 -7.05 5.05 13.13
CA LEU A 80 -7.07 5.66 11.80
C LEU A 80 -6.78 7.15 11.85
N GLU A 81 -7.37 7.87 12.83
CA GLU A 81 -7.09 9.28 13.05
C GLU A 81 -5.63 9.53 13.42
N GLN A 82 -5.05 8.72 14.30
CA GLN A 82 -3.62 8.79 14.63
C GLN A 82 -2.73 8.59 13.40
N LEU A 83 -3.04 7.62 12.54
CA LEU A 83 -2.31 7.40 11.28
C LEU A 83 -2.44 8.61 10.35
N LYS A 84 -3.63 9.20 10.24
CA LYS A 84 -3.89 10.39 9.43
C LYS A 84 -3.12 11.61 9.91
N VAL A 85 -3.17 11.89 11.22
CA VAL A 85 -2.54 13.06 11.83
C VAL A 85 -1.01 12.93 11.85
N SER A 86 -0.49 11.72 12.06
CA SER A 86 0.96 11.47 12.12
C SER A 86 1.68 11.78 10.80
N ARG A 87 0.98 11.71 9.66
CA ARG A 87 1.53 11.89 8.30
C ARG A 87 2.74 11.01 8.01
N LYS A 88 2.86 9.89 8.70
CA LYS A 88 3.94 8.94 8.51
C LYS A 88 3.49 7.78 7.66
N PRO A 89 4.33 7.28 6.75
CA PRO A 89 4.04 6.05 6.03
C PRO A 89 4.10 4.86 6.98
N PHE A 90 3.26 3.88 6.73
CA PHE A 90 3.15 2.66 7.53
C PHE A 90 3.02 1.42 6.64
N GLN A 91 3.06 0.24 7.24
CA GLN A 91 2.94 -1.03 6.53
C GLN A 91 1.47 -1.45 6.42
N PHE A 92 1.03 -1.70 5.19
CA PHE A 92 -0.22 -2.39 4.90
C PHE A 92 0.09 -3.83 4.49
N ILE A 93 -0.43 -4.79 5.27
CA ILE A 93 -0.15 -6.20 5.05
C ILE A 93 -1.47 -6.93 4.85
N VAL A 94 -1.54 -7.74 3.79
CA VAL A 94 -2.63 -8.68 3.55
C VAL A 94 -2.05 -10.08 3.55
N SER A 95 -2.45 -10.88 4.53
CA SER A 95 -2.06 -12.29 4.65
C SER A 95 -3.24 -13.18 4.25
N ARG A 96 -2.97 -14.18 3.42
CA ARG A 96 -3.97 -15.14 2.91
C ARG A 96 -3.54 -16.54 3.31
N VAL A 97 -4.36 -17.18 4.12
CA VAL A 97 -4.10 -18.53 4.63
C VAL A 97 -5.19 -19.48 4.14
N MET A 98 -4.80 -20.57 3.50
CA MET A 98 -5.73 -21.62 3.07
C MET A 98 -6.23 -22.45 4.25
N PRO A 99 -7.36 -23.19 4.08
CA PRO A 99 -7.84 -24.11 5.11
C PRO A 99 -6.84 -25.19 5.51
N SER A 100 -5.91 -25.53 4.60
CA SER A 100 -4.78 -26.45 4.83
C SER A 100 -3.67 -25.90 5.74
N GLY A 101 -3.74 -24.60 6.10
CA GLY A 101 -2.67 -23.88 6.80
C GLY A 101 -1.57 -23.33 5.88
N GLN A 102 -1.62 -23.61 4.59
CA GLN A 102 -0.67 -23.08 3.63
C GLN A 102 -0.89 -21.58 3.45
N VAL A 103 0.19 -20.79 3.58
CA VAL A 103 0.17 -19.37 3.26
C VAL A 103 0.28 -19.21 1.75
N LEU A 104 -0.68 -18.51 1.16
CA LEU A 104 -0.64 -18.08 -0.22
C LEU A 104 0.32 -16.88 -0.37
N PHE A 105 0.14 -16.08 -1.38
CA PHE A 105 0.90 -14.84 -1.50
C PHE A 105 0.44 -13.80 -0.46
N SER A 106 1.38 -13.05 0.11
CA SER A 106 1.11 -11.91 0.99
C SER A 106 1.51 -10.61 0.31
N ASN A 107 0.70 -9.59 0.50
CA ASN A 107 1.06 -8.24 0.09
C ASN A 107 1.59 -7.49 1.32
N ASN A 108 2.78 -6.92 1.19
CA ASN A 108 3.35 -6.02 2.20
C ASN A 108 3.81 -4.75 1.48
N ILE A 109 3.06 -3.68 1.65
CA ILE A 109 3.27 -2.42 0.93
C ILE A 109 3.37 -1.28 1.93
N LYS A 110 4.41 -0.46 1.78
CA LYS A 110 4.54 0.79 2.53
C LYS A 110 3.60 1.83 1.93
N VAL A 111 2.69 2.34 2.73
CA VAL A 111 1.59 3.21 2.28
C VAL A 111 1.44 4.44 3.16
N SER A 112 0.75 5.45 2.64
CA SER A 112 0.16 6.56 3.39
C SER A 112 -1.36 6.46 3.40
N LEU A 113 -1.99 6.94 4.45
CA LEU A 113 -3.45 7.05 4.52
C LEU A 113 -3.87 8.36 3.81
N GLU A 114 -4.47 8.22 2.64
CA GLU A 114 -4.93 9.38 1.85
C GLU A 114 -6.23 9.95 2.41
N ASP A 115 -7.24 9.10 2.54
CA ASP A 115 -8.48 9.45 3.20
C ASP A 115 -9.18 8.23 3.80
N TYR A 116 -10.13 8.47 4.69
CA TYR A 116 -11.13 7.50 5.12
C TYR A 116 -12.47 8.19 5.31
N THR A 117 -13.54 7.48 4.96
CA THR A 117 -14.91 7.94 5.12
C THR A 117 -15.66 6.97 6.02
N MET A 118 -16.28 7.48 7.04
CA MET A 118 -17.11 6.73 7.96
C MET A 118 -18.58 6.86 7.53
N SER A 119 -19.30 5.75 7.53
CA SER A 119 -20.74 5.71 7.28
C SER A 119 -21.43 4.79 8.28
N GLU A 120 -22.55 5.24 8.76
CA GLU A 120 -23.45 4.51 9.65
C GLU A 120 -24.78 4.32 8.92
N SER A 121 -25.37 3.14 9.01
CA SER A 121 -26.65 2.82 8.38
C SER A 121 -27.51 2.03 9.37
N ALA A 122 -28.80 2.31 9.38
CA ALA A 122 -29.76 1.55 10.19
C ALA A 122 -29.78 0.05 9.83
N ASP A 123 -29.44 -0.29 8.58
CA ASP A 123 -29.37 -1.69 8.12
C ASP A 123 -28.23 -2.48 8.77
N ASN A 124 -27.16 -1.79 9.16
CA ASN A 124 -26.00 -2.37 9.82
C ASN A 124 -26.08 -2.28 11.38
N GLY A 125 -27.22 -1.82 11.91
CA GLY A 125 -27.40 -1.63 13.33
C GLY A 125 -26.48 -0.53 13.90
N PHE A 126 -25.67 -0.89 14.90
CA PHE A 126 -24.71 0.04 15.53
C PHE A 126 -23.30 -0.02 14.94
N ASP A 127 -23.06 -0.90 13.97
CA ASP A 127 -21.74 -1.08 13.39
C ASP A 127 -21.39 0.04 12.42
N VAL A 128 -20.11 0.34 12.34
CA VAL A 128 -19.60 1.44 11.51
C VAL A 128 -18.88 0.88 10.29
N ASN A 129 -19.32 1.31 9.11
CA ASN A 129 -18.58 1.03 7.87
C ASN A 129 -17.54 2.13 7.62
N VAL A 130 -16.33 1.71 7.32
CA VAL A 130 -15.25 2.64 7.00
C VAL A 130 -14.65 2.30 5.66
N LYS A 131 -14.73 3.24 4.73
CA LYS A 131 -14.05 3.19 3.44
C LYS A 131 -12.69 3.84 3.60
N ILE A 132 -11.63 3.11 3.23
CA ILE A 132 -10.24 3.53 3.43
C ILE A 132 -9.55 3.59 2.06
N ARG A 133 -8.81 4.67 1.81
CA ARG A 133 -7.97 4.85 0.64
C ARG A 133 -6.52 5.04 1.07
N LEU A 134 -5.68 4.16 0.55
CA LEU A 134 -4.25 4.16 0.80
C LEU A 134 -3.51 4.39 -0.51
N LYS A 135 -2.37 5.03 -0.42
CA LYS A 135 -1.47 5.23 -1.55
C LYS A 135 -0.07 4.73 -1.22
N GLN A 136 0.53 4.02 -2.15
CA GLN A 136 1.89 3.52 -1.98
C GLN A 136 2.84 4.68 -1.68
N TYR A 137 3.67 4.50 -0.66
CA TYR A 137 4.75 5.41 -0.35
C TYR A 137 6.08 4.82 -0.83
N ARG A 138 6.83 5.60 -1.61
CA ARG A 138 8.20 5.27 -1.99
C ARG A 138 9.13 6.24 -1.30
N ASP A 139 10.15 5.71 -0.64
CA ASP A 139 11.18 6.54 -0.05
C ASP A 139 11.90 7.32 -1.17
N TYR A 140 12.04 8.60 -0.97
CA TYR A 140 12.80 9.47 -1.84
C TYR A 140 13.95 10.10 -1.04
N GLY A 141 15.10 10.17 -1.65
CA GLY A 141 16.27 10.82 -1.08
C GLY A 141 16.94 11.71 -2.11
N THR A 142 17.59 12.77 -1.65
CA THR A 142 18.48 13.57 -2.49
C THR A 142 19.71 12.74 -2.85
N GLN A 143 20.00 12.62 -4.13
CA GLN A 143 21.26 12.03 -4.58
C GLN A 143 22.39 13.01 -4.25
N LYS A 144 23.34 12.56 -3.43
CA LYS A 144 24.57 13.31 -3.22
C LYS A 144 25.50 13.08 -4.39
N VAL A 145 25.79 14.11 -5.15
CA VAL A 145 26.81 14.07 -6.20
C VAL A 145 28.16 14.24 -5.49
N GLN A 146 29.00 13.22 -5.53
CA GLN A 146 30.39 13.34 -5.11
C GLN A 146 31.21 13.80 -6.31
N LEU A 147 31.76 14.98 -6.21
CA LEU A 147 32.73 15.49 -7.18
C LEU A 147 34.11 14.95 -6.77
N THR A 148 34.65 14.04 -7.55
CA THR A 148 36.02 13.58 -7.36
C THR A 148 36.91 14.39 -8.31
N GLN A 149 37.82 15.22 -7.78
CA GLN A 149 38.86 15.85 -8.57
C GLN A 149 40.00 14.85 -8.78
N ASN A 150 40.32 14.54 -10.01
CA ASN A 150 41.53 13.85 -10.34
C ASN A 150 42.69 14.86 -10.46
N GLU A 151 43.89 14.42 -10.17
CA GLU A 151 45.11 15.24 -10.16
C GLU A 151 45.48 15.93 -11.51
N ILE A 152 44.71 15.71 -12.57
CA ILE A 152 44.89 16.24 -13.92
C ILE A 152 43.93 17.40 -14.23
N GLY A 153 43.19 17.92 -13.26
CA GLY A 153 42.33 19.10 -13.48
C GLY A 153 41.02 18.87 -14.25
N ASP A 154 40.72 17.67 -14.68
CA ASP A 154 39.45 17.34 -15.32
C ASP A 154 38.40 16.89 -14.30
N THR A 155 37.29 17.61 -14.27
CA THR A 155 36.16 17.30 -13.36
C THR A 155 35.27 16.24 -14.00
N LEU A 156 35.41 15.00 -13.59
CA LEU A 156 34.49 13.94 -14.00
C LEU A 156 33.28 13.92 -13.04
N MET A 157 32.10 14.12 -13.55
CA MET A 157 30.85 13.93 -12.80
C MET A 157 30.57 12.45 -12.64
N GLY A 158 30.92 11.90 -11.50
CA GLY A 158 30.51 10.55 -11.10
C GLY A 158 29.21 10.60 -10.31
N VAL A 159 28.11 10.06 -10.87
CA VAL A 159 26.87 9.84 -10.11
C VAL A 159 27.00 8.52 -9.38
N SER A 160 27.46 8.56 -8.11
CA SER A 160 27.37 7.38 -7.26
C SER A 160 25.95 7.30 -6.67
N SER A 161 25.13 6.38 -7.18
CA SER A 161 23.87 6.01 -6.53
C SER A 161 24.19 5.15 -5.31
N SER A 162 24.37 5.75 -4.14
CA SER A 162 24.30 4.99 -2.90
C SER A 162 22.83 4.63 -2.67
N ARG A 163 22.37 3.54 -3.31
CA ARG A 163 21.17 2.85 -2.87
C ARG A 163 21.50 2.27 -1.50
N SER A 164 20.92 2.86 -0.46
CA SER A 164 20.75 2.13 0.80
C SER A 164 20.03 0.84 0.44
N ALA A 165 20.68 -0.29 0.68
CA ALA A 165 20.17 -1.60 0.33
C ALA A 165 18.99 -1.96 1.25
N ASN A 166 17.82 -1.38 0.99
CA ASN A 166 16.56 -2.02 1.31
C ASN A 166 16.16 -2.78 0.05
N ASN A 167 16.57 -4.04 0.01
CA ASN A 167 16.25 -5.03 -1.00
C ASN A 167 14.75 -5.34 -0.97
N THR A 168 13.93 -4.38 -1.37
CA THR A 168 12.54 -4.66 -1.75
C THR A 168 12.55 -4.76 -3.26
N PRO A 169 12.28 -5.94 -3.86
CA PRO A 169 12.27 -6.12 -5.30
C PRO A 169 11.30 -5.12 -5.95
N GLU A 170 11.67 -4.57 -7.10
CA GLU A 170 10.78 -3.73 -7.88
C GLU A 170 9.44 -4.45 -8.15
N PRO A 171 8.30 -3.75 -8.19
CA PRO A 171 6.99 -4.37 -8.44
C PRO A 171 6.91 -5.18 -9.74
N SER A 172 7.81 -4.92 -10.70
CA SER A 172 7.96 -5.69 -11.94
C SER A 172 8.60 -7.06 -11.74
N GLU A 173 9.48 -7.22 -10.77
CA GLU A 173 10.13 -8.50 -10.47
C GLU A 173 9.26 -9.38 -9.58
N GLN A 174 8.54 -8.79 -8.64
CA GLN A 174 7.56 -9.52 -7.82
C GLN A 174 6.43 -10.13 -8.67
N ARG A 175 6.04 -9.48 -9.77
CA ARG A 175 5.05 -10.03 -10.71
C ARG A 175 5.59 -11.19 -11.53
N ARG A 176 6.85 -11.19 -11.93
CA ARG A 176 7.45 -12.30 -12.70
C ARG A 176 7.64 -13.54 -11.84
N ALA A 177 8.02 -13.40 -10.58
CA ALA A 177 8.17 -14.53 -9.66
C ALA A 177 6.83 -15.22 -9.31
N ALA A 178 5.71 -14.50 -9.35
CA ALA A 178 4.38 -15.04 -9.05
C ALA A 178 3.76 -15.89 -10.18
N TRP A 179 4.35 -15.86 -11.42
CA TRP A 179 3.85 -16.61 -12.57
C TRP A 179 4.71 -17.82 -12.94
N GLN A 180 5.81 -18.08 -12.20
CA GLN A 180 6.73 -19.19 -12.46
C GLN A 180 6.64 -20.34 -11.44
N GLN A 181 5.61 -20.35 -10.58
CA GLN A 181 5.34 -21.49 -9.67
C GLN A 181 4.00 -22.12 -9.94
#